data_461451c3d3632d2a8e730d27ef669769
#
_entry.id   461451c3d3632d2a8e730d27ef669769
#
_cell.length_a   1.000
_cell.length_b   1.000
_cell.length_c   1.000
_cell.angle_alpha   90.00
_cell.angle_beta   90.00
_cell.angle_gamma   90.00
#
_symmetry.space_group_name_H-M   'P 1'
#
loop_
_entity.id
_entity.type
_entity.pdbx_description
1 polymer ?
#
loop_
_entity_poly.entity_id
_entity_poly.type
_entity_poly.pdbx_seq_one_letter_code
_entity_poly.pdbx_strand_id
1 'polypeptide(L)'
;MLEEENKAVIRRWIEAYNERDLEAEADVLAPGFVAHVPDAPAPLDLEGLEAWRQFLAPFTEAYPDLRLTIQDITAEGDKVAARVAFRGTHRGEFQGLPPTGKQVDFSSMEFNRVVDGQVEEHWVEINLLGVVQQLGVANIPGPRLLIRILVRQAQKLRSRLSTGR
;
A
#
# COMPACT_ATOMS: atom_id res chain seq x y z
N MET A 1 27.46 -8.27 -0.03
CA MET A 1 27.31 -8.44 1.43
C MET A 1 26.32 -7.41 1.97
N LEU A 2 26.62 -6.13 1.96
CA LEU A 2 25.74 -5.08 2.49
C LEU A 2 24.30 -5.13 1.92
N GLU A 3 24.13 -5.31 0.62
CA GLU A 3 22.81 -5.35 -0.03
C GLU A 3 21.97 -6.56 0.41
N GLU A 4 22.59 -7.73 0.63
CA GLU A 4 21.88 -8.90 1.17
C GLU A 4 21.54 -8.72 2.65
N GLU A 5 22.38 -8.06 3.42
CA GLU A 5 22.10 -7.69 4.80
C GLU A 5 20.93 -6.71 4.87
N ASN A 6 20.90 -5.68 4.01
CA ASN A 6 19.82 -4.71 3.95
C ASN A 6 18.49 -5.36 3.50
N LYS A 7 18.52 -6.28 2.53
CA LYS A 7 17.32 -7.09 2.17
C LYS A 7 16.85 -7.97 3.32
N ALA A 8 17.76 -8.51 4.13
CA ALA A 8 17.40 -9.31 5.30
C ALA A 8 16.70 -8.47 6.38
N VAL A 9 17.05 -7.17 6.52
CA VAL A 9 16.33 -6.24 7.41
C VAL A 9 14.86 -6.13 7.01
N ILE A 10 14.57 -5.92 5.73
CA ILE A 10 13.18 -5.81 5.23
C ILE A 10 12.43 -7.14 5.41
N ARG A 11 13.07 -8.29 5.18
CA ARG A 11 12.44 -9.59 5.43
C ARG A 11 12.07 -9.77 6.92
N ARG A 12 12.96 -9.39 7.83
CA ARG A 12 12.67 -9.44 9.28
C ARG A 12 11.52 -8.52 9.67
N TRP A 13 11.45 -7.33 9.08
CA TRP A 13 10.34 -6.41 9.34
C TRP A 13 8.99 -7.00 8.91
N ILE A 14 8.91 -7.56 7.69
CA ILE A 14 7.69 -8.23 7.19
C ILE A 14 7.32 -9.44 8.06
N GLU A 15 8.31 -10.20 8.53
CA GLU A 15 8.09 -11.33 9.43
C GLU A 15 7.55 -10.87 10.79
N ALA A 16 8.18 -9.87 11.41
CA ALA A 16 7.71 -9.26 12.65
C ALA A 16 6.25 -8.77 12.54
N TYR A 17 5.89 -8.12 11.45
CA TYR A 17 4.50 -7.71 11.17
C TYR A 17 3.57 -8.93 11.11
N ASN A 18 3.94 -9.97 10.38
CA ASN A 18 3.15 -11.19 10.22
C ASN A 18 2.94 -11.94 11.54
N GLU A 19 3.94 -11.95 12.38
CA GLU A 19 3.90 -12.62 13.71
C GLU A 19 3.29 -11.72 14.80
N ARG A 20 3.01 -10.46 14.49
CA ARG A 20 2.58 -9.44 15.46
C ARG A 20 3.59 -9.23 16.58
N ASP A 21 4.86 -9.41 16.27
CA ASP A 21 5.97 -9.22 17.19
C ASP A 21 6.40 -7.75 17.22
N LEU A 22 5.87 -7.03 18.21
CA LEU A 22 6.12 -5.60 18.37
C LEU A 22 7.55 -5.29 18.84
N GLU A 23 8.22 -6.24 19.49
CA GLU A 23 9.63 -6.09 19.92
C GLU A 23 10.54 -6.24 18.71
N ALA A 24 10.37 -7.30 17.92
CA ALA A 24 11.11 -7.51 16.68
C ALA A 24 10.89 -6.36 15.68
N GLU A 25 9.69 -5.80 15.60
CA GLU A 25 9.43 -4.60 14.77
C GLU A 25 10.23 -3.39 15.27
N ALA A 26 10.25 -3.15 16.59
CA ALA A 26 10.99 -2.04 17.18
C ALA A 26 12.51 -2.16 16.98
N ASP A 27 13.04 -3.38 16.97
CA ASP A 27 14.45 -3.63 16.73
C ASP A 27 14.89 -3.34 15.27
N VAL A 28 13.96 -3.46 14.34
CA VAL A 28 14.21 -3.27 12.90
C VAL A 28 14.07 -1.80 12.48
N LEU A 29 13.24 -1.02 13.17
CA LEU A 29 13.00 0.39 12.86
C LEU A 29 13.92 1.30 13.67
N ALA A 30 14.54 2.28 13.01
CA ALA A 30 15.41 3.25 13.69
C ALA A 30 14.60 4.15 14.65
N PRO A 31 15.21 4.68 15.72
CA PRO A 31 14.54 5.63 16.62
C PRO A 31 13.99 6.87 15.91
N GLY A 32 14.64 7.31 14.84
CA GLY A 32 14.22 8.42 13.98
C GLY A 32 13.48 8.00 12.71
N PHE A 33 12.87 6.80 12.68
CA PHE A 33 12.15 6.28 11.55
C PHE A 33 11.08 7.24 11.02
N VAL A 34 11.01 7.40 9.68
CA VAL A 34 9.98 8.18 9.01
C VAL A 34 9.34 7.34 7.91
N ALA A 35 8.01 7.26 7.90
CA ALA A 35 7.26 6.66 6.80
C ALA A 35 6.52 7.72 5.99
N HIS A 36 6.69 7.67 4.67
CA HIS A 36 6.05 8.56 3.70
C HIS A 36 4.90 7.80 3.01
N VAL A 37 3.68 8.29 3.18
CA VAL A 37 2.45 7.67 2.65
C VAL A 37 1.77 8.66 1.70
N PRO A 38 2.17 8.71 0.42
CA PRO A 38 1.65 9.68 -0.55
C PRO A 38 0.19 9.43 -0.94
N ASP A 39 -0.29 8.18 -0.85
CA ASP A 39 -1.66 7.78 -1.20
C ASP A 39 -2.72 8.11 -0.13
N ALA A 40 -2.32 8.69 1.01
CA ALA A 40 -3.26 9.24 1.98
C ALA A 40 -4.05 10.43 1.35
N PRO A 41 -5.24 10.77 1.85
CA PRO A 41 -6.04 11.91 1.34
C PRO A 41 -5.27 13.24 1.31
N ALA A 42 -4.20 13.36 2.11
CA ALA A 42 -3.12 14.33 1.99
C ALA A 42 -1.80 13.58 2.21
N PRO A 43 -0.72 13.92 1.50
CA PRO A 43 0.58 13.31 1.77
C PRO A 43 0.88 13.37 3.26
N LEU A 44 1.26 12.22 3.82
CA LEU A 44 1.43 12.04 5.25
C LEU A 44 2.82 11.50 5.54
N ASP A 45 3.57 12.25 6.35
CA ASP A 45 4.83 11.81 6.93
C ASP A 45 4.56 11.37 8.38
N LEU A 46 4.90 10.13 8.68
CA LEU A 46 4.72 9.51 9.99
C LEU A 46 6.09 9.41 10.67
N GLU A 47 6.29 10.21 11.71
CA GLU A 47 7.55 10.25 12.45
C GLU A 47 7.49 9.26 13.63
N GLY A 48 8.40 8.30 13.62
CA GLY A 48 8.58 7.32 14.68
C GLY A 48 7.61 6.14 14.63
N LEU A 49 7.99 5.10 15.38
CA LEU A 49 7.31 3.83 15.45
C LEU A 49 5.84 3.95 15.93
N GLU A 50 5.58 4.82 16.88
CA GLU A 50 4.22 4.97 17.43
C GLU A 50 3.25 5.55 16.41
N ALA A 51 3.65 6.58 15.66
CA ALA A 51 2.83 7.15 14.58
C ALA A 51 2.59 6.11 13.47
N TRP A 52 3.59 5.31 13.14
CA TRP A 52 3.46 4.20 12.20
C TRP A 52 2.45 3.14 12.67
N ARG A 53 2.53 2.72 13.93
CA ARG A 53 1.59 1.75 14.52
C ARG A 53 0.16 2.27 14.55
N GLN A 54 -0.04 3.53 14.90
CA GLN A 54 -1.37 4.17 14.88
C GLN A 54 -1.94 4.22 13.46
N PHE A 55 -1.12 4.47 12.46
CA PHE A 55 -1.52 4.42 11.05
C PHE A 55 -1.94 3.01 10.61
N LEU A 56 -1.22 1.98 11.08
CA LEU A 56 -1.51 0.58 10.72
C LEU A 56 -2.68 -0.03 11.51
N ALA A 57 -3.04 0.50 12.67
CA ALA A 57 -4.05 -0.07 13.56
C ALA A 57 -5.40 -0.32 12.85
N PRO A 58 -5.98 0.61 12.08
CA PRO A 58 -7.23 0.37 11.35
C PRO A 58 -7.15 -0.79 10.34
N PHE A 59 -5.98 -1.00 9.72
CA PHE A 59 -5.78 -2.13 8.81
C PHE A 59 -5.72 -3.45 9.58
N THR A 60 -5.04 -3.47 10.71
CA THR A 60 -4.89 -4.66 11.55
C THR A 60 -6.23 -5.09 12.17
N GLU A 61 -7.05 -4.12 12.56
CA GLU A 61 -8.40 -4.35 13.10
C GLU A 61 -9.37 -4.82 12.02
N ALA A 62 -9.32 -4.20 10.84
CA ALA A 62 -10.19 -4.55 9.72
C ALA A 62 -9.85 -5.93 9.11
N TYR A 63 -8.57 -6.28 9.10
CA TYR A 63 -8.03 -7.51 8.51
C TYR A 63 -7.18 -8.29 9.51
N PRO A 64 -7.77 -8.96 10.52
CA PRO A 64 -7.01 -9.63 11.60
C PRO A 64 -6.15 -10.79 11.11
N ASP A 65 -6.47 -11.37 9.97
CA ASP A 65 -5.71 -12.43 9.30
C ASP A 65 -4.80 -11.91 8.15
N LEU A 66 -4.51 -10.59 8.12
CA LEU A 66 -3.67 -10.00 7.09
C LEU A 66 -2.25 -10.59 7.14
N ARG A 67 -1.82 -11.10 6.00
CA ARG A 67 -0.49 -11.64 5.76
C ARG A 67 0.19 -10.90 4.62
N LEU A 68 1.45 -10.55 4.85
CA LEU A 68 2.34 -9.87 3.91
C LEU A 68 3.32 -10.89 3.35
N THR A 69 3.57 -10.81 2.04
CA THR A 69 4.53 -11.68 1.35
C THR A 69 5.36 -10.87 0.38
N ILE A 70 6.68 -10.87 0.54
CA ILE A 70 7.59 -10.26 -0.42
C ILE A 70 7.55 -11.09 -1.70
N GLN A 71 7.11 -10.46 -2.80
CA GLN A 71 7.07 -11.09 -4.13
C GLN A 71 8.37 -10.85 -4.90
N ASP A 72 8.98 -9.69 -4.67
CA ASP A 72 10.23 -9.28 -5.30
C ASP A 72 10.99 -8.32 -4.38
N ILE A 73 12.31 -8.36 -4.37
CA ILE A 73 13.14 -7.49 -3.54
C ILE A 73 14.52 -7.28 -4.19
N THR A 74 14.90 -6.04 -4.30
CA THR A 74 16.23 -5.64 -4.80
C THR A 74 16.85 -4.59 -3.91
N ALA A 75 18.19 -4.46 -3.93
CA ALA A 75 18.90 -3.45 -3.16
C ALA A 75 20.04 -2.87 -3.98
N GLU A 76 20.33 -1.60 -3.74
CA GLU A 76 21.51 -0.87 -4.22
C GLU A 76 21.99 0.07 -3.10
N GLY A 77 23.20 -0.17 -2.59
CA GLY A 77 23.74 0.57 -1.45
C GLY A 77 22.85 0.45 -0.20
N ASP A 78 22.41 1.59 0.32
CA ASP A 78 21.51 1.70 1.48
C ASP A 78 20.01 1.61 1.11
N LYS A 79 19.68 1.48 -0.17
CA LYS A 79 18.31 1.47 -0.67
C LYS A 79 17.83 0.04 -0.93
N VAL A 80 16.61 -0.25 -0.49
CA VAL A 80 15.93 -1.52 -0.74
C VAL A 80 14.56 -1.26 -1.31
N ALA A 81 14.30 -1.77 -2.51
CA ALA A 81 12.96 -1.75 -3.12
C ALA A 81 12.32 -3.13 -2.99
N ALA A 82 11.04 -3.16 -2.60
CA ALA A 82 10.27 -4.39 -2.46
C ALA A 82 8.88 -4.25 -3.08
N ARG A 83 8.40 -5.36 -3.65
CA ARG A 83 7.00 -5.53 -4.00
C ARG A 83 6.39 -6.54 -3.03
N VAL A 84 5.39 -6.08 -2.28
CA VAL A 84 4.77 -6.86 -1.22
C VAL A 84 3.30 -7.14 -1.57
N ALA A 85 2.89 -8.39 -1.45
CA ALA A 85 1.50 -8.80 -1.55
C ALA A 85 0.87 -8.87 -0.17
N PHE A 86 -0.39 -8.42 -0.09
CA PHE A 86 -1.22 -8.41 1.10
C PHE A 86 -2.44 -9.29 0.85
N ARG A 87 -2.71 -10.23 1.75
CA ARG A 87 -3.90 -11.08 1.72
C ARG A 87 -4.56 -11.12 3.07
N GLY A 88 -5.86 -10.90 3.09
CA GLY A 88 -6.63 -10.96 4.33
C GLY A 88 -8.12 -10.96 4.08
N THR A 89 -8.90 -11.14 5.15
CA THR A 89 -10.36 -11.15 5.12
C THR A 89 -10.89 -9.93 5.86
N HIS A 90 -11.76 -9.15 5.21
CA HIS A 90 -12.38 -7.96 5.80
C HIS A 90 -13.39 -8.35 6.87
N ARG A 91 -12.96 -8.38 8.13
CA ARG A 91 -13.73 -8.83 9.30
C ARG A 91 -14.02 -7.73 10.30
N GLY A 92 -13.31 -6.60 10.26
CA GLY A 92 -13.54 -5.41 11.07
C GLY A 92 -14.06 -4.24 10.23
N GLU A 93 -14.39 -3.13 10.89
CA GLU A 93 -14.72 -1.89 10.17
C GLU A 93 -13.48 -1.29 9.53
N PHE A 94 -13.60 -0.81 8.30
CA PHE A 94 -12.54 -0.09 7.60
C PHE A 94 -13.06 1.18 6.97
N GLN A 95 -12.63 2.33 7.48
CA GLN A 95 -13.00 3.67 6.97
C GLN A 95 -14.53 3.87 6.85
N GLY A 96 -15.29 3.44 7.84
CA GLY A 96 -16.75 3.53 7.85
C GLY A 96 -17.45 2.41 7.07
N LEU A 97 -16.72 1.51 6.44
CA LEU A 97 -17.29 0.34 5.79
C LEU A 97 -17.41 -0.81 6.79
N PRO A 98 -18.62 -1.33 7.07
CA PRO A 98 -18.79 -2.47 7.94
C PRO A 98 -18.17 -3.74 7.34
N PRO A 99 -17.82 -4.74 8.15
CA PRO A 99 -17.17 -5.97 7.69
C PRO A 99 -17.98 -6.66 6.60
N THR A 100 -17.34 -6.96 5.48
CA THR A 100 -17.99 -7.60 4.33
C THR A 100 -17.78 -9.11 4.26
N GLY A 101 -16.83 -9.65 5.04
CA GLY A 101 -16.39 -11.04 4.97
C GLY A 101 -15.62 -11.41 3.70
N LYS A 102 -15.35 -10.45 2.82
CA LYS A 102 -14.64 -10.69 1.56
C LYS A 102 -13.13 -10.83 1.79
N GLN A 103 -12.51 -11.69 1.03
CA GLN A 103 -11.05 -11.73 0.90
C GLN A 103 -10.58 -10.60 -0.01
N VAL A 104 -9.45 -10.01 0.34
CA VAL A 104 -8.74 -9.03 -0.47
C VAL A 104 -7.34 -9.55 -0.77
N ASP A 105 -6.87 -9.27 -1.99
CA ASP A 105 -5.52 -9.54 -2.46
C ASP A 105 -5.04 -8.29 -3.19
N PHE A 106 -4.09 -7.57 -2.61
CA PHE A 106 -3.57 -6.33 -3.16
C PHE A 106 -2.06 -6.25 -2.94
N SER A 107 -1.42 -5.24 -3.49
CA SER A 107 0.04 -5.09 -3.38
C SER A 107 0.43 -3.67 -3.06
N SER A 108 1.64 -3.52 -2.49
CA SER A 108 2.38 -2.27 -2.40
C SER A 108 3.65 -2.33 -3.24
N MET A 109 4.14 -1.15 -3.57
CA MET A 109 5.53 -0.90 -3.95
C MET A 109 6.16 -0.11 -2.81
N GLU A 110 7.27 -0.60 -2.32
CA GLU A 110 7.95 -0.05 -1.16
C GLU A 110 9.39 0.29 -1.50
N PHE A 111 9.85 1.41 -0.98
CA PHE A 111 11.23 1.84 -1.09
C PHE A 111 11.73 2.19 0.31
N ASN A 112 12.85 1.63 0.72
CA ASN A 112 13.34 1.74 2.08
C ASN A 112 14.78 2.22 2.08
N ARG A 113 15.17 3.06 3.04
CA ARG A 113 16.56 3.36 3.36
C ARG A 113 16.95 2.62 4.63
N VAL A 114 17.98 1.81 4.53
CA VAL A 114 18.49 0.97 5.61
C VAL A 114 19.89 1.44 5.98
N VAL A 115 20.07 1.84 7.24
CA VAL A 115 21.33 2.32 7.79
C VAL A 115 21.62 1.56 9.08
N ASP A 116 22.82 1.08 9.26
CA ASP A 116 23.29 0.34 10.45
C ASP A 116 22.34 -0.81 10.86
N GLY A 117 21.74 -1.48 9.86
CA GLY A 117 20.86 -2.62 10.08
C GLY A 117 19.43 -2.28 10.52
N GLN A 118 19.03 -1.00 10.43
CA GLN A 118 17.69 -0.52 10.76
C GLN A 118 17.11 0.30 9.59
N VAL A 119 15.79 0.30 9.46
CA VAL A 119 15.06 1.13 8.49
C VAL A 119 14.93 2.54 9.06
N GLU A 120 15.49 3.52 8.37
CA GLU A 120 15.37 4.94 8.74
C GLU A 120 14.23 5.63 8.00
N GLU A 121 14.03 5.28 6.72
CA GLU A 121 12.98 5.88 5.90
C GLU A 121 12.26 4.80 5.10
N HIS A 122 10.96 4.99 4.96
CA HIS A 122 10.06 4.09 4.24
C HIS A 122 9.10 4.87 3.36
N TRP A 123 9.07 4.60 2.07
CA TRP A 123 8.09 5.10 1.12
C TRP A 123 7.21 3.95 0.68
N VAL A 124 5.90 4.10 0.76
CA VAL A 124 4.95 3.05 0.40
C VAL A 124 3.82 3.58 -0.45
N GLU A 125 3.62 2.93 -1.59
CA GLU A 125 2.47 3.10 -2.47
C GLU A 125 1.61 1.85 -2.43
N ILE A 126 0.37 1.99 -1.96
CA ILE A 126 -0.57 0.87 -1.76
C ILE A 126 -1.67 0.94 -2.81
N ASN A 127 -2.00 -0.18 -3.44
CA ASN A 127 -3.13 -0.27 -4.36
C ASN A 127 -4.48 -0.24 -3.61
N LEU A 128 -4.79 0.88 -2.95
CA LEU A 128 -6.04 1.07 -2.21
C LEU A 128 -7.26 1.00 -3.13
N LEU A 129 -7.12 1.44 -4.37
CA LEU A 129 -8.19 1.34 -5.35
C LEU A 129 -8.60 -0.11 -5.60
N GLY A 130 -7.62 -1.00 -5.73
CA GLY A 130 -7.86 -2.44 -5.85
C GLY A 130 -8.60 -3.01 -4.64
N VAL A 131 -8.28 -2.54 -3.42
CA VAL A 131 -8.98 -2.96 -2.19
C VAL A 131 -10.45 -2.56 -2.23
N VAL A 132 -10.77 -1.27 -2.47
CA VAL A 132 -12.18 -0.80 -2.44
C VAL A 132 -13.01 -1.40 -3.57
N GLN A 133 -12.40 -1.75 -4.72
CA GLN A 133 -13.06 -2.50 -5.79
C GLN A 133 -13.40 -3.92 -5.36
N GLN A 134 -12.47 -4.65 -4.74
CA GLN A 134 -12.68 -6.02 -4.25
C GLN A 134 -13.74 -6.05 -3.15
N LEU A 135 -13.78 -5.03 -2.29
CA LEU A 135 -14.84 -4.86 -1.29
C LEU A 135 -16.20 -4.52 -1.91
N GLY A 136 -16.23 -4.05 -3.16
CA GLY A 136 -17.46 -3.69 -3.88
C GLY A 136 -17.95 -2.27 -3.59
N VAL A 137 -17.10 -1.42 -3.01
CA VAL A 137 -17.40 -0.02 -2.67
C VAL A 137 -17.25 0.90 -3.88
N ALA A 138 -16.30 0.58 -4.77
CA ALA A 138 -16.06 1.34 -5.99
C ALA A 138 -16.22 0.45 -7.23
N ASN A 139 -17.16 0.78 -8.08
CA ASN A 139 -17.23 0.26 -9.44
C ASN A 139 -16.49 1.22 -10.37
N ILE A 140 -15.21 0.97 -10.61
CA ILE A 140 -14.51 1.69 -11.67
C ILE A 140 -14.88 1.05 -13.00
N PRO A 141 -15.37 1.87 -13.95
CA PRO A 141 -15.69 1.39 -15.28
C PRO A 141 -14.47 0.73 -15.90
N GLY A 142 -14.56 -0.55 -16.23
CA GLY A 142 -13.51 -1.25 -16.94
C GLY A 142 -13.13 -0.53 -18.26
N PRO A 143 -11.97 -0.84 -18.86
CA PRO A 143 -11.46 -0.13 -20.03
C PRO A 143 -12.48 -0.04 -21.20
N ARG A 144 -13.38 -1.01 -21.33
CA ARG A 144 -14.47 -0.96 -22.32
C ARG A 144 -15.48 0.18 -22.08
N LEU A 145 -15.75 0.55 -20.83
CA LEU A 145 -16.66 1.63 -20.52
C LEU A 145 -15.95 3.00 -20.64
N LEU A 146 -14.69 3.08 -20.27
CA LEU A 146 -13.86 4.28 -20.54
C LEU A 146 -13.78 4.58 -22.04
N ILE A 147 -13.53 3.57 -22.87
CA ILE A 147 -13.55 3.72 -24.33
C ILE A 147 -14.93 4.20 -24.82
N ARG A 148 -16.04 3.65 -24.31
CA ARG A 148 -17.39 4.10 -24.66
C ARG A 148 -17.64 5.57 -24.26
N ILE A 149 -17.17 5.99 -23.09
CA ILE A 149 -17.30 7.38 -22.63
C ILE A 149 -16.51 8.31 -23.54
N LEU A 150 -15.25 7.97 -23.87
CA LEU A 150 -14.41 8.75 -24.77
C LEU A 150 -14.99 8.83 -26.19
N VAL A 151 -15.52 7.73 -26.74
CA VAL A 151 -16.20 7.72 -28.04
C VAL A 151 -17.45 8.60 -28.04
N ARG A 152 -18.28 8.54 -27.00
CA ARG A 152 -19.46 9.42 -26.86
C ARG A 152 -19.08 10.90 -26.74
N GLN A 153 -18.01 11.24 -26.02
CA GLN A 153 -17.53 12.61 -25.94
C GLN A 153 -17.00 13.11 -27.29
N ALA A 154 -16.24 12.29 -27.99
CA ALA A 154 -15.75 12.63 -29.34
C ALA A 154 -16.89 12.83 -30.35
N GLN A 155 -17.94 12.02 -30.29
CA GLN A 155 -19.15 12.18 -31.12
C GLN A 155 -19.92 13.47 -30.81
N LYS A 156 -20.07 13.82 -29.51
CA LYS A 156 -20.69 15.09 -29.10
C LYS A 156 -19.90 16.32 -29.55
N LEU A 157 -18.57 16.25 -29.52
CA LEU A 157 -17.71 17.32 -30.04
C LEU A 157 -17.86 17.48 -31.56
N ARG A 158 -17.88 16.40 -32.33
CA ARG A 158 -18.09 16.42 -33.77
C ARG A 158 -19.44 16.99 -34.17
N SER A 159 -20.53 16.62 -33.47
CA SER A 159 -21.87 17.16 -33.75
C SER A 159 -21.97 18.68 -33.48
N ARG A 160 -21.30 19.20 -32.45
CA ARG A 160 -21.25 20.63 -32.14
C ARG A 160 -20.46 21.43 -33.20
N LEU A 161 -19.43 20.86 -33.79
CA LEU A 161 -18.64 21.49 -34.85
C LEU A 161 -19.35 21.46 -36.23
N SER A 162 -20.30 20.53 -36.45
CA SER A 162 -21.07 20.42 -37.68
C SER A 162 -22.33 21.27 -37.70
N THR A 163 -22.81 21.76 -36.53
CA THR A 163 -24.02 22.61 -36.42
C THR A 163 -23.73 24.11 -36.34
N GLY A 164 -22.47 24.52 -36.45
CA GLY A 164 -21.97 25.91 -36.42
C GLY A 164 -21.62 26.49 -37.76
N ARG A 165 -22.24 26.00 -38.86
CA ARG A 165 -22.14 26.60 -40.22
C ARG A 165 -23.50 27.03 -40.69
#